data_dbe40fd30a4d9babe38b01c31d7c6931
#
_entry.id   dbe40fd30a4d9babe38b01c31d7c6931
#
_cell.length_a   1.000
_cell.length_b   1.000
_cell.length_c   1.000
_cell.angle_alpha   90.00
_cell.angle_beta   90.00
_cell.angle_gamma   90.00
#
_symmetry.space_group_name_H-M   'P 1'
#
loop_
_entity.id
_entity.type
_entity.pdbx_description
1 polymer ?
#
loop_
_entity_poly.entity_id
_entity_poly.type
_entity_poly.pdbx_seq_one_letter_code
_entity_poly.pdbx_strand_id
1 'polypeptide(L)'
;MTKENLTYDQEITALLVIDPYNDFISEGGKVWDRLKGVAEANNCVPHMLAVLKAARKVKLRVFYALHHRYRPGDYETWKYVAPIQKAAWHRKTFEHGTWGGEIRPELKPEPGEIVATEHWCSSGFANTDLDLQLKKHGIHQLIVIGLIAHTCVEATVRYAAELGYDVTVVKDATADYSDEMMHAALDINIPNYARAVVSAAEVVDSLSSFETVAAVL
;
A
#
# COMPACT_ATOMS: atom_id res chain seq x y z
N MET A 1 4.73 24.76 -8.72
CA MET A 1 5.48 24.22 -7.58
C MET A 1 6.82 23.73 -8.10
N THR A 2 7.92 24.23 -7.56
CA THR A 2 9.26 23.71 -7.85
C THR A 2 9.29 22.24 -7.46
N LYS A 3 9.79 21.35 -8.36
CA LYS A 3 10.06 19.95 -7.99
C LYS A 3 11.08 19.99 -6.84
N GLU A 4 10.60 19.83 -5.60
CA GLU A 4 11.52 19.50 -4.52
C GLU A 4 12.18 18.19 -4.89
N ASN A 5 13.50 18.14 -4.80
CA ASN A 5 14.22 16.89 -5.04
C ASN A 5 13.69 15.85 -4.05
N LEU A 6 13.11 14.78 -4.57
CA LEU A 6 12.61 13.69 -3.78
C LEU A 6 13.80 13.00 -3.10
N THR A 7 14.01 13.29 -1.84
CA THR A 7 15.11 12.72 -1.04
C THR A 7 14.56 11.88 0.09
N TYR A 8 15.17 10.76 0.34
CA TYR A 8 14.86 9.87 1.45
C TYR A 8 16.08 9.71 2.34
N ASP A 9 15.86 9.49 3.62
CA ASP A 9 16.87 9.02 4.57
C ASP A 9 16.66 7.52 4.78
N GLN A 10 17.65 6.71 4.42
CA GLN A 10 17.56 5.25 4.44
C GLN A 10 17.27 4.70 5.85
N GLU A 11 17.77 5.35 6.89
CA GLU A 11 17.65 4.89 8.28
C GLU A 11 16.21 5.04 8.82
N ILE A 12 15.47 6.04 8.33
CA ILE A 12 14.12 6.38 8.82
C ILE A 12 13.01 6.14 7.80
N THR A 13 13.35 5.66 6.59
CA THR A 13 12.39 5.43 5.51
C THR A 13 12.03 3.96 5.39
N ALA A 14 10.77 3.67 5.13
CA ALA A 14 10.30 2.34 4.78
C ALA A 14 9.37 2.36 3.57
N LEU A 15 9.35 1.25 2.83
CA LEU A 15 8.30 0.95 1.87
C LEU A 15 7.12 0.29 2.60
N LEU A 16 5.93 0.82 2.42
CA LEU A 16 4.66 0.25 2.90
C LEU A 16 3.85 -0.28 1.72
N VAL A 17 3.62 -1.59 1.72
CA VAL A 17 2.84 -2.30 0.69
C VAL A 17 1.47 -2.61 1.26
N ILE A 18 0.40 -2.11 0.61
CA ILE A 18 -0.98 -2.23 1.07
C ILE A 18 -1.75 -3.21 0.19
N ASP A 19 -2.34 -4.23 0.79
CA ASP A 19 -3.33 -5.16 0.21
C ASP A 19 -2.97 -5.79 -1.16
N PRO A 20 -1.77 -6.34 -1.38
CA PRO A 20 -1.39 -6.88 -2.69
C PRO A 20 -1.97 -8.29 -2.94
N TYR A 21 -3.26 -8.48 -2.63
CA TYR A 21 -3.95 -9.76 -2.75
C TYR A 21 -4.34 -10.12 -4.20
N ASN A 22 -4.37 -11.43 -4.48
CA ASN A 22 -4.83 -11.92 -5.78
C ASN A 22 -6.26 -11.47 -6.12
N ASP A 23 -7.16 -11.38 -5.13
CA ASP A 23 -8.52 -10.87 -5.36
C ASP A 23 -8.58 -9.45 -5.95
N PHE A 24 -7.54 -8.63 -5.71
CA PHE A 24 -7.45 -7.28 -6.25
C PHE A 24 -6.72 -7.21 -7.60
N ILE A 25 -5.55 -7.87 -7.71
CA ILE A 25 -4.58 -7.57 -8.76
C ILE A 25 -4.17 -8.77 -9.62
N SER A 26 -4.95 -9.85 -9.58
CA SER A 26 -4.70 -11.01 -10.41
C SER A 26 -5.95 -11.41 -11.19
N GLU A 27 -5.76 -11.86 -12.44
CA GLU A 27 -6.87 -12.35 -13.26
C GLU A 27 -7.60 -13.49 -12.55
N GLY A 28 -8.94 -13.41 -12.50
CA GLY A 28 -9.79 -14.33 -11.74
C GLY A 28 -10.02 -13.94 -10.28
N GLY A 29 -9.41 -12.86 -9.79
CA GLY A 29 -9.68 -12.28 -8.47
C GLY A 29 -11.11 -11.72 -8.37
N LYS A 30 -11.74 -11.85 -7.20
CA LYS A 30 -13.15 -11.45 -6.98
C LYS A 30 -13.45 -9.97 -7.21
N VAL A 31 -12.43 -9.12 -7.22
CA VAL A 31 -12.53 -7.66 -7.42
C VAL A 31 -11.80 -7.20 -8.67
N TRP A 32 -10.97 -8.06 -9.27
CA TRP A 32 -10.12 -7.74 -10.41
C TRP A 32 -10.87 -7.10 -11.58
N ASP A 33 -11.99 -7.66 -12.01
CA ASP A 33 -12.75 -7.12 -13.15
C ASP A 33 -13.19 -5.65 -12.96
N ARG A 34 -13.30 -5.19 -11.71
CA ARG A 34 -13.64 -3.79 -11.38
C ARG A 34 -12.42 -2.87 -11.38
N LEU A 35 -11.24 -3.41 -11.11
CA LEU A 35 -9.97 -2.68 -11.02
C LEU A 35 -9.18 -2.72 -12.33
N LYS A 36 -9.39 -3.76 -13.13
CA LYS A 36 -8.59 -4.11 -14.30
C LYS A 36 -8.34 -2.93 -15.24
N GLY A 37 -9.38 -2.17 -15.59
CA GLY A 37 -9.27 -1.06 -16.55
C GLY A 37 -8.24 -0.02 -16.11
N VAL A 38 -8.34 0.46 -14.88
CA VAL A 38 -7.41 1.45 -14.32
C VAL A 38 -6.05 0.82 -14.00
N ALA A 39 -6.04 -0.39 -13.45
CA ALA A 39 -4.80 -1.07 -13.08
C ALA A 39 -3.91 -1.37 -14.28
N GLU A 40 -4.48 -1.81 -15.40
CA GLU A 40 -3.75 -2.07 -16.66
C GLU A 40 -3.32 -0.77 -17.34
N ALA A 41 -4.20 0.24 -17.44
CA ALA A 41 -3.87 1.54 -18.03
C ALA A 41 -2.71 2.22 -17.30
N ASN A 42 -2.65 2.05 -15.98
CA ASN A 42 -1.63 2.63 -15.10
C ASN A 42 -0.37 1.75 -14.94
N ASN A 43 -0.35 0.54 -15.51
CA ASN A 43 0.70 -0.46 -15.27
C ASN A 43 0.95 -0.71 -13.77
N CYS A 44 -0.10 -0.74 -12.97
CA CYS A 44 -0.04 -0.76 -11.51
C CYS A 44 0.88 -1.88 -10.97
N VAL A 45 0.65 -3.13 -11.36
CA VAL A 45 1.46 -4.26 -10.86
C VAL A 45 2.93 -4.19 -11.29
N PRO A 46 3.28 -3.91 -12.57
CA PRO A 46 4.67 -3.66 -12.96
C PRO A 46 5.35 -2.55 -12.14
N HIS A 47 4.65 -1.44 -11.85
CA HIS A 47 5.19 -0.35 -11.06
C HIS A 47 5.34 -0.72 -9.57
N MET A 48 4.38 -1.43 -8.98
CA MET A 48 4.54 -1.99 -7.62
C MET A 48 5.79 -2.86 -7.52
N LEU A 49 6.01 -3.74 -8.51
CA LEU A 49 7.18 -4.62 -8.56
C LEU A 49 8.49 -3.84 -8.73
N ALA A 50 8.50 -2.79 -9.56
CA ALA A 50 9.68 -1.95 -9.77
C ALA A 50 10.11 -1.25 -8.47
N VAL A 51 9.15 -0.64 -7.77
CA VAL A 51 9.40 0.05 -6.49
C VAL A 51 9.83 -0.95 -5.41
N LEU A 52 9.16 -2.10 -5.28
CA LEU A 52 9.54 -3.14 -4.30
C LEU A 52 10.96 -3.68 -4.55
N LYS A 53 11.31 -3.95 -5.81
CA LYS A 53 12.66 -4.38 -6.18
C LYS A 53 13.72 -3.32 -5.88
N ALA A 54 13.43 -2.05 -6.16
CA ALA A 54 14.34 -0.95 -5.87
C ALA A 54 14.55 -0.81 -4.34
N ALA A 55 13.49 -0.87 -3.55
CA ALA A 55 13.56 -0.82 -2.09
C ALA A 55 14.41 -1.98 -1.51
N ARG A 56 14.17 -3.21 -1.97
CA ARG A 56 14.94 -4.40 -1.57
C ARG A 56 16.42 -4.30 -1.95
N LYS A 57 16.70 -3.82 -3.15
CA LYS A 57 18.08 -3.65 -3.66
C LYS A 57 18.91 -2.73 -2.78
N VAL A 58 18.33 -1.64 -2.30
CA VAL A 58 18.99 -0.71 -1.37
C VAL A 58 18.80 -1.06 0.10
N LYS A 59 18.24 -2.25 0.40
CA LYS A 59 17.98 -2.75 1.75
C LYS A 59 17.08 -1.83 2.59
N LEU A 60 16.17 -1.11 1.95
CA LEU A 60 15.14 -0.36 2.63
C LEU A 60 14.21 -1.34 3.37
N ARG A 61 13.75 -0.97 4.56
CA ARG A 61 12.78 -1.82 5.29
C ARG A 61 11.46 -1.86 4.55
N VAL A 62 10.86 -3.04 4.46
CA VAL A 62 9.56 -3.24 3.81
C VAL A 62 8.55 -3.70 4.84
N PHE A 63 7.42 -3.03 4.87
CA PHE A 63 6.26 -3.34 5.72
C PHE A 63 5.05 -3.66 4.86
N TYR A 64 4.21 -4.54 5.36
CA TYR A 64 2.93 -4.90 4.74
C TYR A 64 1.79 -4.55 5.69
N ALA A 65 0.81 -3.80 5.19
CA ALA A 65 -0.48 -3.59 5.81
C ALA A 65 -1.52 -4.36 5.00
N LEU A 66 -2.08 -5.40 5.59
CA LEU A 66 -2.97 -6.34 4.92
C LEU A 66 -4.38 -6.25 5.48
N HIS A 67 -5.38 -6.23 4.60
CA HIS A 67 -6.78 -6.32 4.98
C HIS A 67 -7.07 -7.69 5.60
N HIS A 68 -7.97 -7.71 6.57
CA HIS A 68 -8.44 -8.94 7.20
C HIS A 68 -8.98 -9.93 6.18
N ARG A 69 -8.48 -11.16 6.25
CA ARG A 69 -8.90 -12.26 5.39
C ARG A 69 -10.13 -12.92 5.97
N TYR A 70 -11.26 -12.77 5.26
CA TYR A 70 -12.56 -13.25 5.69
C TYR A 70 -12.54 -14.72 6.11
N ARG A 71 -13.18 -15.01 7.22
CA ARG A 71 -13.51 -16.36 7.71
C ARG A 71 -15.00 -16.41 8.07
N PRO A 72 -15.67 -17.55 7.87
CA PRO A 72 -17.03 -17.74 8.38
C PRO A 72 -17.09 -17.43 9.89
N GLY A 73 -18.03 -16.59 10.31
CA GLY A 73 -18.17 -16.15 11.70
C GLY A 73 -17.64 -14.75 12.01
N ASP A 74 -16.85 -14.14 11.10
CA ASP A 74 -16.19 -12.86 11.37
C ASP A 74 -17.14 -11.69 11.58
N TYR A 75 -18.23 -11.61 10.80
CA TYR A 75 -19.12 -10.45 10.77
C TYR A 75 -20.54 -10.76 11.28
N GLU A 76 -20.91 -12.03 11.40
CA GLU A 76 -22.28 -12.50 11.66
C GLU A 76 -22.83 -12.01 13.01
N THR A 77 -21.95 -11.78 13.98
CA THR A 77 -22.32 -11.30 15.31
C THR A 77 -22.20 -9.77 15.45
N TRP A 78 -21.70 -9.08 14.41
CA TRP A 78 -21.52 -7.63 14.48
C TRP A 78 -22.85 -6.90 14.35
N LYS A 79 -23.14 -6.06 15.32
CA LYS A 79 -24.34 -5.20 15.30
C LYS A 79 -24.22 -4.07 14.27
N TYR A 80 -22.99 -3.57 14.06
CA TYR A 80 -22.71 -2.45 13.16
C TYR A 80 -21.58 -2.86 12.20
N VAL A 81 -21.91 -2.99 10.93
CA VAL A 81 -20.96 -3.31 9.85
C VAL A 81 -21.01 -2.18 8.84
N ALA A 82 -19.88 -1.56 8.53
CA ALA A 82 -19.79 -0.49 7.54
C ALA A 82 -20.15 -1.01 6.12
N PRO A 83 -20.67 -0.15 5.23
CA PRO A 83 -21.02 -0.57 3.85
C PRO A 83 -19.89 -1.27 3.10
N ILE A 84 -18.66 -0.78 3.23
CA ILE A 84 -17.48 -1.39 2.59
C ILE A 84 -17.19 -2.79 3.15
N GLN A 85 -17.35 -2.99 4.45
CA GLN A 85 -17.16 -4.29 5.09
C GLN A 85 -18.27 -5.27 4.69
N LYS A 86 -19.55 -4.81 4.61
CA LYS A 86 -20.66 -5.63 4.09
C LYS A 86 -20.39 -6.09 2.66
N ALA A 87 -19.87 -5.20 1.82
CA ALA A 87 -19.55 -5.51 0.44
C ALA A 87 -18.42 -6.56 0.34
N ALA A 88 -17.38 -6.45 1.17
CA ALA A 88 -16.30 -7.43 1.24
C ALA A 88 -16.80 -8.79 1.78
N TRP A 89 -17.59 -8.77 2.84
CA TRP A 89 -18.20 -9.95 3.44
C TRP A 89 -19.09 -10.72 2.45
N HIS A 90 -20.04 -10.03 1.80
CA HIS A 90 -20.95 -10.67 0.83
C HIS A 90 -20.20 -11.30 -0.36
N ARG A 91 -19.10 -10.72 -0.80
CA ARG A 91 -18.23 -11.29 -1.84
C ARG A 91 -17.24 -12.33 -1.31
N LYS A 92 -17.09 -12.43 0.04
CA LYS A 92 -16.01 -13.18 0.68
C LYS A 92 -14.65 -12.77 0.12
N THR A 93 -14.42 -11.46 0.00
CA THR A 93 -13.17 -10.92 -0.50
C THR A 93 -12.04 -11.31 0.43
N PHE A 94 -10.92 -11.74 -0.11
CA PHE A 94 -9.74 -12.23 0.63
C PHE A 94 -10.06 -13.42 1.54
N GLU A 95 -10.91 -14.35 1.11
CA GLU A 95 -11.28 -15.50 1.93
C GLU A 95 -10.04 -16.31 2.34
N HIS A 96 -9.88 -16.52 3.65
CA HIS A 96 -8.73 -17.22 4.22
C HIS A 96 -8.61 -18.66 3.67
N GLY A 97 -7.39 -19.04 3.27
CA GLY A 97 -7.12 -20.37 2.71
C GLY A 97 -7.53 -20.53 1.25
N THR A 98 -7.97 -19.46 0.58
CA THR A 98 -8.21 -19.44 -0.87
C THR A 98 -7.10 -18.68 -1.60
N TRP A 99 -6.93 -18.97 -2.88
CA TRP A 99 -5.99 -18.27 -3.73
C TRP A 99 -6.24 -16.74 -3.76
N GLY A 100 -7.48 -16.31 -3.76
CA GLY A 100 -7.85 -14.89 -3.73
C GLY A 100 -7.39 -14.14 -2.49
N GLY A 101 -7.37 -14.83 -1.34
CA GLY A 101 -6.87 -14.32 -0.06
C GLY A 101 -5.35 -14.46 0.12
N GLU A 102 -4.63 -14.97 -0.89
CA GLU A 102 -3.17 -14.99 -0.87
C GLU A 102 -2.59 -13.72 -1.52
N ILE A 103 -1.45 -13.28 -1.02
CA ILE A 103 -0.67 -12.22 -1.67
C ILE A 103 -0.21 -12.72 -3.05
N ARG A 104 -0.30 -11.85 -4.06
CA ARG A 104 0.24 -12.14 -5.38
C ARG A 104 1.70 -12.61 -5.29
N PRO A 105 2.06 -13.74 -5.94
CA PRO A 105 3.36 -14.41 -5.70
C PRO A 105 4.58 -13.51 -5.81
N GLU A 106 4.59 -12.59 -6.77
CA GLU A 106 5.73 -11.69 -7.03
C GLU A 106 5.87 -10.57 -5.99
N LEU A 107 4.80 -10.31 -5.20
CA LEU A 107 4.74 -9.27 -4.17
C LEU A 107 4.79 -9.85 -2.75
N LYS A 108 5.00 -11.17 -2.59
CA LYS A 108 5.07 -11.80 -1.25
C LYS A 108 6.22 -11.24 -0.43
N PRO A 109 6.02 -11.11 0.90
CA PRO A 109 7.10 -10.73 1.81
C PRO A 109 8.29 -11.68 1.73
N GLU A 110 9.50 -11.13 1.78
CA GLU A 110 10.74 -11.88 1.94
C GLU A 110 11.09 -12.06 3.43
N PRO A 111 11.96 -13.02 3.79
CA PRO A 111 12.41 -13.16 5.17
C PRO A 111 13.02 -11.88 5.73
N GLY A 112 12.51 -11.43 6.88
CA GLY A 112 12.93 -10.18 7.54
C GLY A 112 12.07 -8.97 7.22
N GLU A 113 11.14 -9.07 6.25
CA GLU A 113 10.13 -8.04 6.03
C GLU A 113 8.97 -8.18 7.04
N ILE A 114 8.35 -7.06 7.39
CA ILE A 114 7.40 -6.99 8.49
C ILE A 114 5.98 -6.99 7.96
N VAL A 115 5.17 -7.93 8.44
CA VAL A 115 3.73 -7.97 8.15
C VAL A 115 3.00 -7.56 9.42
N ALA A 116 2.31 -6.41 9.40
CA ALA A 116 1.49 -5.96 10.51
C ALA A 116 0.24 -6.84 10.67
N THR A 117 -0.39 -6.77 11.84
CA THR A 117 -1.70 -7.40 12.04
C THR A 117 -2.72 -6.86 11.04
N GLU A 118 -3.62 -7.74 10.57
CA GLU A 118 -4.60 -7.42 9.53
C GLU A 118 -5.58 -6.32 9.98
N HIS A 119 -5.82 -5.33 9.12
CA HIS A 119 -6.80 -4.27 9.37
C HIS A 119 -8.21 -4.67 8.91
N TRP A 120 -9.23 -4.23 9.64
CA TRP A 120 -10.61 -4.68 9.46
C TRP A 120 -11.46 -3.81 8.50
N CYS A 121 -10.98 -2.65 8.13
CA CYS A 121 -11.72 -1.74 7.25
C CYS A 121 -10.79 -1.16 6.19
N SER A 122 -10.34 0.10 6.33
CA SER A 122 -9.51 0.72 5.28
C SER A 122 -8.11 1.08 5.77
N SER A 123 -7.97 1.69 6.96
CA SER A 123 -6.65 2.13 7.41
C SER A 123 -5.77 0.98 7.88
N GLY A 124 -4.57 0.87 7.33
CA GLY A 124 -3.54 -0.06 7.78
C GLY A 124 -3.07 0.18 9.22
N PHE A 125 -3.36 1.36 9.80
CA PHE A 125 -3.02 1.71 11.18
C PHE A 125 -4.14 1.41 12.17
N ALA A 126 -5.40 1.56 11.77
CA ALA A 126 -6.52 1.46 12.70
C ALA A 126 -6.70 0.03 13.22
N ASN A 127 -6.57 -0.15 14.54
CA ASN A 127 -6.67 -1.42 15.25
C ASN A 127 -5.63 -2.48 14.81
N THR A 128 -4.44 -2.02 14.43
CA THR A 128 -3.29 -2.86 14.05
C THR A 128 -2.06 -2.49 14.89
N ASP A 129 -1.00 -3.26 14.75
CA ASP A 129 0.30 -2.97 15.35
C ASP A 129 1.26 -2.22 14.39
N LEU A 130 0.78 -1.72 13.23
CA LEU A 130 1.65 -1.10 12.24
C LEU A 130 2.44 0.09 12.81
N ASP A 131 1.79 1.00 13.54
CA ASP A 131 2.46 2.15 14.17
C ASP A 131 3.54 1.71 15.17
N LEU A 132 3.23 0.70 16.00
CA LEU A 132 4.20 0.13 16.94
C LEU A 132 5.41 -0.43 16.20
N GLN A 133 5.20 -1.22 15.15
CA GLN A 133 6.27 -1.83 14.37
C GLN A 133 7.14 -0.77 13.70
N LEU A 134 6.54 0.23 13.05
CA LEU A 134 7.26 1.32 12.41
C LEU A 134 8.13 2.10 13.42
N LYS A 135 7.56 2.51 14.56
CA LYS A 135 8.28 3.22 15.63
C LYS A 135 9.41 2.40 16.23
N LYS A 136 9.20 1.10 16.46
CA LYS A 136 10.26 0.21 16.98
C LYS A 136 11.43 0.04 16.02
N HIS A 137 11.21 0.26 14.73
CA HIS A 137 12.25 0.24 13.70
C HIS A 137 12.80 1.64 13.36
N GLY A 138 12.38 2.69 14.09
CA GLY A 138 12.84 4.06 13.88
C GLY A 138 12.32 4.72 12.61
N ILE A 139 11.22 4.22 12.03
CA ILE A 139 10.67 4.71 10.76
C ILE A 139 9.83 5.96 11.00
N HIS A 140 10.08 6.99 10.20
CA HIS A 140 9.35 8.26 10.16
C HIS A 140 8.91 8.67 8.76
N GLN A 141 9.50 8.09 7.71
CA GLN A 141 9.16 8.35 6.31
C GLN A 141 8.59 7.09 5.67
N LEU A 142 7.49 7.23 4.94
CA LEU A 142 6.82 6.12 4.26
C LEU A 142 6.72 6.38 2.76
N ILE A 143 7.14 5.40 1.98
CA ILE A 143 6.81 5.28 0.56
C ILE A 143 5.66 4.29 0.47
N VAL A 144 4.51 4.72 -0.06
CA VAL A 144 3.27 3.93 -0.05
C VAL A 144 2.93 3.45 -1.45
N ILE A 145 2.73 2.14 -1.59
CA ILE A 145 2.19 1.47 -2.79
C ILE A 145 1.07 0.53 -2.38
N GLY A 146 0.21 0.15 -3.32
CA GLY A 146 -0.84 -0.85 -3.06
C GLY A 146 -2.25 -0.38 -3.40
N LEU A 147 -3.26 -1.00 -2.82
CA LEU A 147 -4.66 -0.90 -3.24
C LEU A 147 -5.62 -0.75 -2.07
N ILE A 148 -6.77 -0.12 -2.25
CA ILE A 148 -7.25 0.65 -3.41
C ILE A 148 -7.03 2.14 -3.11
N ALA A 149 -6.81 2.99 -4.14
CA ALA A 149 -6.41 4.39 -3.96
C ALA A 149 -7.34 5.17 -3.02
N HIS A 150 -8.65 5.24 -3.28
CA HIS A 150 -9.61 6.03 -2.49
C HIS A 150 -10.03 5.39 -1.15
N THR A 151 -9.61 4.17 -0.86
CA THR A 151 -9.95 3.47 0.39
C THR A 151 -8.72 3.19 1.24
N CYS A 152 -8.09 1.99 1.06
CA CYS A 152 -7.03 1.56 1.96
C CYS A 152 -5.79 2.46 1.87
N VAL A 153 -5.41 2.90 0.66
CA VAL A 153 -4.26 3.81 0.48
C VAL A 153 -4.57 5.17 1.12
N GLU A 154 -5.67 5.82 0.73
CA GLU A 154 -6.03 7.15 1.26
C GLU A 154 -6.22 7.14 2.78
N ALA A 155 -6.97 6.16 3.32
CA ALA A 155 -7.20 6.06 4.75
C ALA A 155 -5.89 5.83 5.53
N THR A 156 -4.98 5.02 4.99
CA THR A 156 -3.66 4.78 5.61
C THR A 156 -2.80 6.03 5.57
N VAL A 157 -2.78 6.77 4.46
CA VAL A 157 -2.04 8.03 4.33
C VAL A 157 -2.56 9.09 5.30
N ARG A 158 -3.87 9.28 5.40
CA ARG A 158 -4.48 10.21 6.36
C ARG A 158 -4.08 9.87 7.80
N TYR A 159 -4.18 8.60 8.16
CA TYR A 159 -3.84 8.15 9.51
C TYR A 159 -2.33 8.28 9.79
N ALA A 160 -1.49 7.99 8.80
CA ALA A 160 -0.05 8.19 8.91
C ALA A 160 0.31 9.66 9.20
N ALA A 161 -0.30 10.61 8.49
CA ALA A 161 -0.09 12.04 8.73
C ALA A 161 -0.50 12.46 10.15
N GLU A 162 -1.64 11.97 10.65
CA GLU A 162 -2.09 12.22 12.04
C GLU A 162 -1.11 11.66 13.09
N LEU A 163 -0.42 10.57 12.78
CA LEU A 163 0.60 9.96 13.65
C LEU A 163 1.99 10.60 13.49
N GLY A 164 2.17 11.55 12.56
CA GLY A 164 3.40 12.31 12.35
C GLY A 164 4.39 11.68 11.37
N TYR A 165 3.94 10.75 10.53
CA TYR A 165 4.76 10.22 9.43
C TYR A 165 4.81 11.17 8.24
N ASP A 166 5.98 11.27 7.61
CA ASP A 166 6.17 11.92 6.32
C ASP A 166 5.89 10.90 5.19
N VAL A 167 4.89 11.17 4.36
CA VAL A 167 4.35 10.18 3.42
C VAL A 167 4.57 10.60 1.97
N THR A 168 5.12 9.69 1.18
CA THR A 168 5.15 9.76 -0.29
C THR A 168 4.24 8.67 -0.86
N VAL A 169 3.33 9.02 -1.75
CA VAL A 169 2.45 8.05 -2.44
C VAL A 169 2.91 7.86 -3.88
N VAL A 170 3.01 6.61 -4.31
CA VAL A 170 3.39 6.25 -5.69
C VAL A 170 2.13 6.08 -6.52
N LYS A 171 1.77 7.13 -7.28
CA LYS A 171 0.46 7.25 -7.96
C LYS A 171 0.17 6.19 -9.03
N ASP A 172 1.20 5.67 -9.66
CA ASP A 172 1.11 4.64 -10.70
C ASP A 172 1.41 3.21 -10.19
N ALA A 173 1.68 3.09 -8.87
CA ALA A 173 1.74 1.82 -8.14
C ALA A 173 0.51 1.60 -7.26
N THR A 174 -0.62 2.20 -7.65
CA THR A 174 -1.95 2.00 -7.08
C THR A 174 -3.00 1.98 -8.20
N ALA A 175 -4.21 1.54 -7.89
CA ALA A 175 -5.35 1.54 -8.81
C ALA A 175 -6.66 1.79 -8.07
N ASP A 176 -7.71 2.07 -8.84
CA ASP A 176 -9.05 2.28 -8.33
C ASP A 176 -10.11 1.72 -9.30
N TYR A 177 -11.38 1.85 -8.95
CA TYR A 177 -12.51 1.36 -9.76
C TYR A 177 -12.80 2.25 -10.98
N SER A 178 -12.36 3.50 -10.99
CA SER A 178 -12.50 4.42 -12.10
C SER A 178 -11.45 5.53 -12.04
N ASP A 179 -11.28 6.25 -13.16
CA ASP A 179 -10.38 7.40 -13.24
C ASP A 179 -10.85 8.55 -12.34
N GLU A 180 -12.17 8.72 -12.15
CA GLU A 180 -12.70 9.74 -11.23
C GLU A 180 -12.32 9.44 -9.78
N MET A 181 -12.36 8.16 -9.37
CA MET A 181 -11.95 7.77 -8.01
C MET A 181 -10.44 7.92 -7.82
N MET A 182 -9.64 7.55 -8.85
CA MET A 182 -8.20 7.81 -8.85
C MET A 182 -7.91 9.30 -8.70
N HIS A 183 -8.55 10.15 -9.51
CA HIS A 183 -8.40 11.60 -9.46
C HIS A 183 -8.79 12.16 -8.09
N ALA A 184 -9.92 11.77 -7.55
CA ALA A 184 -10.37 12.23 -6.23
C ALA A 184 -9.36 11.88 -5.13
N ALA A 185 -8.84 10.66 -5.14
CA ALA A 185 -7.86 10.22 -4.15
C ALA A 185 -6.50 10.91 -4.32
N LEU A 186 -5.90 10.80 -5.52
CA LEU A 186 -4.49 11.15 -5.75
C LEU A 186 -4.24 12.63 -6.03
N ASP A 187 -5.22 13.33 -6.63
CA ASP A 187 -5.03 14.73 -7.04
C ASP A 187 -5.74 15.73 -6.12
N ILE A 188 -6.78 15.28 -5.38
CA ILE A 188 -7.58 16.15 -4.52
C ILE A 188 -7.33 15.87 -3.04
N ASN A 189 -7.50 14.61 -2.60
CA ASN A 189 -7.52 14.28 -1.17
C ASN A 189 -6.13 14.05 -0.58
N ILE A 190 -5.38 13.11 -1.12
CA ILE A 190 -4.06 12.68 -0.63
C ILE A 190 -3.05 13.84 -0.56
N PRO A 191 -3.00 14.81 -1.51
CA PRO A 191 -2.07 15.94 -1.43
C PRO A 191 -2.22 16.84 -0.19
N ASN A 192 -3.31 16.72 0.56
CA ASN A 192 -3.47 17.42 1.83
C ASN A 192 -2.72 16.76 3.00
N TYR A 193 -2.28 15.51 2.83
CA TYR A 193 -1.70 14.69 3.89
C TYR A 193 -0.32 14.12 3.52
N ALA A 194 -0.09 13.85 2.25
CA ALA A 194 1.18 13.35 1.76
C ALA A 194 2.11 14.51 1.37
N ARG A 195 3.40 14.37 1.69
CA ARG A 195 4.44 15.30 1.23
C ARG A 195 4.53 15.33 -0.29
N ALA A 196 4.38 14.17 -0.93
CA ALA A 196 4.48 14.05 -2.37
C ALA A 196 3.58 12.93 -2.92
N VAL A 197 3.08 13.14 -4.14
CA VAL A 197 2.40 12.14 -4.96
C VAL A 197 3.19 12.06 -6.28
N VAL A 198 3.92 10.97 -6.47
CA VAL A 198 4.95 10.84 -7.52
C VAL A 198 4.80 9.54 -8.29
N SER A 199 5.54 9.39 -9.39
CA SER A 199 5.58 8.15 -10.17
C SER A 199 6.55 7.12 -9.58
N ALA A 200 6.37 5.86 -9.95
CA ALA A 200 7.30 4.78 -9.63
C ALA A 200 8.72 5.07 -10.14
N ALA A 201 8.84 5.66 -11.32
CA ALA A 201 10.14 6.04 -11.89
C ALA A 201 10.88 7.04 -10.99
N GLU A 202 10.19 8.09 -10.51
CA GLU A 202 10.78 9.10 -9.61
C GLU A 202 11.27 8.48 -8.29
N VAL A 203 10.53 7.53 -7.74
CA VAL A 203 10.94 6.80 -6.52
C VAL A 203 12.15 5.91 -6.79
N VAL A 204 12.10 5.12 -7.86
CA VAL A 204 13.22 4.22 -8.25
C VAL A 204 14.51 5.01 -8.48
N ASP A 205 14.42 6.13 -9.17
CA ASP A 205 15.57 7.02 -9.41
C ASP A 205 16.13 7.59 -8.11
N SER A 206 15.26 8.06 -7.21
CA SER A 206 15.66 8.57 -5.90
C SER A 206 16.32 7.49 -5.03
N LEU A 207 15.78 6.28 -4.98
CA LEU A 207 16.38 5.17 -4.23
C LEU A 207 17.73 4.73 -4.81
N SER A 208 17.94 4.85 -6.12
CA SER A 208 19.23 4.51 -6.76
C SER A 208 20.39 5.39 -6.26
N SER A 209 20.11 6.57 -5.74
CA SER A 209 21.14 7.44 -5.17
C SER A 209 21.81 6.85 -3.93
N PHE A 210 21.15 5.97 -3.17
CA PHE A 210 21.74 5.29 -2.02
C PHE A 210 22.90 4.35 -2.39
N GLU A 211 22.86 3.73 -3.58
CA GLU A 211 23.94 2.86 -4.05
C GLU A 211 25.23 3.62 -4.31
N THR A 212 25.14 4.86 -4.75
CA THR A 212 26.30 5.71 -5.07
C THR A 212 27.05 6.11 -3.81
N VAL A 213 26.35 6.33 -2.71
CA VAL A 213 26.95 6.69 -1.42
C VAL A 213 27.64 5.48 -0.77
N ALA A 214 27.04 4.29 -0.86
CA ALA A 214 27.60 3.06 -0.30
C ALA A 214 28.86 2.55 -1.07
N ALA A 215 29.03 2.94 -2.32
CA ALA A 215 30.20 2.56 -3.14
C ALA A 215 31.41 3.47 -2.96
N VAL A 216 31.27 4.60 -2.25
CA VAL A 216 32.32 5.61 -2.01
C VAL A 216 32.92 5.50 -0.59
N LEU A 217 32.33 4.69 0.28
CA LEU A 217 32.80 4.38 1.63
C LEU A 217 33.46 3.00 1.68
#